data_c3a9ad7e3673468843ca29822657a5cb
#
_entry.id   c3a9ad7e3673468843ca29822657a5cb
#
_cell.length_a   1.000
_cell.length_b   1.000
_cell.length_c   1.000
_cell.angle_alpha   90.00
_cell.angle_beta   90.00
_cell.angle_gamma   90.00
#
_symmetry.space_group_name_H-M   'P 1'
#
loop_
_entity.id
_entity.type
_entity.pdbx_description
1 polymer ?
#
loop_
_entity_poly.entity_id
_entity_poly.type
_entity_poly.pdbx_seq_one_letter_code
_entity_poly.pdbx_strand_id
1 'polypeptide(L)'
;MFSKSTIAIGRFAPTPSGRMHIGNMVAMLAAWLSAKSQGGHMLLRLEDLDIARMPKDASARVIDDLKWAGLDWVGEPTYQHERTAIYQEALDALESLQDEDGNSLIYPCFCSRSDIRAIAAPQEGDGFIRYPGTCRNLRKNAEGLAQIEKRLQNNQQHSLRLAVPSADSPQANVSFEDAIFGAQSFNINRDLGDMVIRRA
;
A
#
# COMPACT_ATOMS: atom_id res chain seq x y z
N MET A 1 -21.40 22.74 -23.82
CA MET A 1 -20.39 21.81 -23.29
C MET A 1 -20.92 21.31 -21.97
N PHE A 2 -21.52 20.13 -21.93
CA PHE A 2 -22.05 19.57 -20.68
C PHE A 2 -20.86 18.97 -19.92
N SER A 3 -20.47 19.63 -18.82
CA SER A 3 -19.55 19.04 -17.84
C SER A 3 -20.19 17.73 -17.36
N LYS A 4 -19.57 16.58 -17.63
CA LYS A 4 -19.93 15.34 -16.97
C LYS A 4 -19.65 15.55 -15.49
N SER A 5 -20.69 15.80 -14.70
CA SER A 5 -20.61 15.76 -13.24
C SER A 5 -20.14 14.35 -12.86
N THR A 6 -18.85 14.23 -12.55
CA THR A 6 -18.30 12.97 -12.01
C THR A 6 -18.79 12.87 -10.58
N ILE A 7 -19.69 11.91 -10.30
CA ILE A 7 -20.16 11.65 -8.94
C ILE A 7 -18.93 11.25 -8.09
N ALA A 8 -18.74 11.93 -6.98
CA ALA A 8 -17.66 11.60 -6.07
C ALA A 8 -17.86 10.19 -5.47
N ILE A 9 -16.86 9.33 -5.57
CA ILE A 9 -16.88 7.98 -4.99
C ILE A 9 -15.79 7.92 -3.91
N GLY A 10 -16.22 7.87 -2.65
CA GLY A 10 -15.38 7.62 -1.51
C GLY A 10 -15.27 6.13 -1.18
N ARG A 11 -14.36 5.77 -0.28
CA ARG A 11 -14.18 4.39 0.14
C ARG A 11 -13.82 4.30 1.62
N PHE A 12 -14.49 3.40 2.32
CA PHE A 12 -14.02 2.85 3.57
C PHE A 12 -13.10 1.66 3.28
N ALA A 13 -11.92 1.65 3.88
CA ALA A 13 -10.93 0.59 3.69
C ALA A 13 -10.33 0.11 5.02
N PRO A 14 -11.17 -0.33 5.99
CA PRO A 14 -10.69 -0.77 7.28
C PRO A 14 -10.03 -2.15 7.20
N THR A 15 -8.94 -2.34 7.97
CA THR A 15 -8.39 -3.68 8.25
C THR A 15 -9.14 -4.26 9.45
N PRO A 16 -9.83 -5.41 9.31
CA PRO A 16 -10.60 -6.00 10.40
C PRO A 16 -9.68 -6.64 11.45
N SER A 17 -9.34 -5.90 12.48
CA SER A 17 -8.50 -6.38 13.60
C SER A 17 -9.23 -6.46 14.94
N GLY A 18 -10.51 -6.09 14.94
CA GLY A 18 -11.39 -6.00 16.11
C GLY A 18 -12.34 -4.82 15.99
N ARG A 19 -12.84 -4.30 17.12
CA ARG A 19 -13.61 -3.05 17.14
C ARG A 19 -12.76 -1.86 16.69
N MET A 20 -13.39 -0.94 15.97
CA MET A 20 -12.71 0.29 15.53
C MET A 20 -12.48 1.24 16.72
N HIS A 21 -11.26 1.77 16.81
CA HIS A 21 -10.98 2.84 17.77
C HIS A 21 -11.37 4.22 17.18
N ILE A 22 -11.43 5.23 18.05
CA ILE A 22 -11.90 6.58 17.69
C ILE A 22 -11.14 7.18 16.50
N GLY A 23 -9.83 6.94 16.38
CA GLY A 23 -9.04 7.45 15.25
C GLY A 23 -9.48 6.87 13.90
N ASN A 24 -9.83 5.57 13.87
CA ASN A 24 -10.39 4.95 12.65
C ASN A 24 -11.76 5.57 12.32
N MET A 25 -12.61 5.79 13.33
CA MET A 25 -13.92 6.40 13.15
C MET A 25 -13.82 7.83 12.60
N VAL A 26 -12.88 8.63 13.09
CA VAL A 26 -12.62 9.99 12.59
C VAL A 26 -12.23 9.96 11.12
N ALA A 27 -11.31 9.07 10.73
CA ALA A 27 -10.88 8.93 9.33
C ALA A 27 -12.04 8.50 8.41
N MET A 28 -12.88 7.54 8.87
CA MET A 28 -14.05 7.08 8.11
C MET A 28 -15.10 8.19 7.99
N LEU A 29 -15.37 8.93 9.07
CA LEU A 29 -16.30 10.06 9.06
C LEU A 29 -15.82 11.16 8.13
N ALA A 30 -14.54 11.53 8.14
CA ALA A 30 -13.99 12.54 7.24
C ALA A 30 -14.13 12.13 5.77
N ALA A 31 -13.83 10.88 5.43
CA ALA A 31 -14.01 10.36 4.06
C ALA A 31 -15.49 10.38 3.65
N TRP A 32 -16.39 10.00 4.56
CA TRP A 32 -17.84 10.01 4.33
C TRP A 32 -18.37 11.43 4.08
N LEU A 33 -18.02 12.38 4.95
CA LEU A 33 -18.40 13.78 4.80
C LEU A 33 -17.90 14.37 3.48
N SER A 34 -16.65 14.08 3.11
CA SER A 34 -16.06 14.55 1.85
C SER A 34 -16.84 14.04 0.63
N ALA A 35 -17.21 12.77 0.60
CA ALA A 35 -17.97 12.21 -0.51
C ALA A 35 -19.43 12.74 -0.52
N LYS A 36 -20.10 12.72 0.64
CA LYS A 36 -21.51 13.14 0.75
C LYS A 36 -21.72 14.63 0.48
N SER A 37 -20.78 15.50 0.86
CA SER A 37 -20.86 16.95 0.57
C SER A 37 -20.86 17.25 -0.93
N GLN A 38 -20.38 16.32 -1.75
CA GLN A 38 -20.38 16.38 -3.22
C GLN A 38 -21.51 15.58 -3.86
N GLY A 39 -22.50 15.13 -3.09
CA GLY A 39 -23.59 14.26 -3.57
C GLY A 39 -23.13 12.84 -3.94
N GLY A 40 -21.98 12.43 -3.44
CA GLY A 40 -21.33 11.19 -3.79
C GLY A 40 -21.75 9.99 -2.94
N HIS A 41 -21.09 8.87 -3.20
CA HIS A 41 -21.31 7.58 -2.54
C HIS A 41 -20.06 7.04 -1.90
N MET A 42 -20.24 6.17 -0.90
CA MET A 42 -19.17 5.40 -0.29
C MET A 42 -19.21 3.96 -0.76
N LEU A 43 -18.04 3.34 -0.93
CA LEU A 43 -17.86 1.90 -1.06
C LEU A 43 -17.22 1.36 0.21
N LEU A 44 -17.44 0.08 0.52
CA LEU A 44 -16.76 -0.61 1.63
C LEU A 44 -15.86 -1.71 1.08
N ARG A 45 -14.55 -1.63 1.41
CA ARG A 45 -13.58 -2.69 1.15
C ARG A 45 -12.93 -3.11 2.47
N LEU A 46 -13.10 -4.36 2.83
CA LEU A 46 -12.45 -4.96 4.00
C LEU A 46 -11.04 -5.44 3.59
N GLU A 47 -10.01 -4.94 4.29
CA GLU A 47 -8.61 -5.28 4.03
C GLU A 47 -8.19 -6.49 4.85
N ASP A 48 -8.71 -7.64 4.47
CA ASP A 48 -8.72 -8.91 5.20
C ASP A 48 -7.77 -9.97 4.58
N LEU A 49 -6.64 -9.55 4.02
CA LEU A 49 -5.66 -10.47 3.40
C LEU A 49 -4.98 -11.40 4.43
N ASP A 50 -4.87 -11.01 5.69
CA ASP A 50 -4.21 -11.80 6.75
C ASP A 50 -5.24 -12.58 7.58
N ILE A 51 -6.05 -13.40 6.91
CA ILE A 51 -7.16 -14.17 7.53
C ILE A 51 -6.67 -14.99 8.73
N ALA A 52 -5.47 -15.58 8.64
CA ALA A 52 -4.94 -16.45 9.68
C ALA A 52 -4.74 -15.75 11.04
N ARG A 53 -4.55 -14.44 11.03
CA ARG A 53 -4.33 -13.62 12.23
C ARG A 53 -5.54 -12.82 12.66
N MET A 54 -6.63 -12.89 11.89
CA MET A 54 -7.83 -12.10 12.18
C MET A 54 -8.81 -12.90 13.05
N PRO A 55 -9.46 -12.26 14.03
CA PRO A 55 -10.61 -12.85 14.70
C PRO A 55 -11.72 -13.21 13.70
N LYS A 56 -12.37 -14.35 13.86
CA LYS A 56 -13.38 -14.86 12.92
C LYS A 56 -14.54 -13.89 12.64
N ASP A 57 -14.86 -13.04 13.61
CA ASP A 57 -15.96 -12.07 13.55
C ASP A 57 -15.47 -10.61 13.31
N ALA A 58 -14.18 -10.41 13.03
CA ALA A 58 -13.61 -9.08 12.92
C ALA A 58 -14.26 -8.23 11.82
N SER A 59 -14.52 -8.82 10.66
CA SER A 59 -15.21 -8.14 9.55
C SER A 59 -16.64 -7.73 9.92
N ALA A 60 -17.38 -8.62 10.60
CA ALA A 60 -18.74 -8.31 11.07
C ALA A 60 -18.72 -7.16 12.10
N ARG A 61 -17.77 -7.15 13.03
CA ARG A 61 -17.64 -6.07 14.02
C ARG A 61 -17.36 -4.72 13.36
N VAL A 62 -16.52 -4.66 12.34
CA VAL A 62 -16.24 -3.43 11.58
C VAL A 62 -17.50 -2.93 10.87
N ILE A 63 -18.26 -3.83 10.26
CA ILE A 63 -19.55 -3.50 9.61
C ILE A 63 -20.55 -2.94 10.64
N ASP A 64 -20.64 -3.59 11.81
CA ASP A 64 -21.51 -3.13 12.90
C ASP A 64 -21.09 -1.74 13.41
N ASP A 65 -19.79 -1.49 13.58
CA ASP A 65 -19.28 -0.21 14.04
C ASP A 65 -19.60 0.92 13.04
N LEU A 66 -19.45 0.68 11.73
CA LEU A 66 -19.83 1.64 10.69
C LEU A 66 -21.34 1.93 10.71
N LYS A 67 -22.17 0.88 10.81
CA LYS A 67 -23.63 1.02 10.92
C LYS A 67 -24.05 1.77 12.17
N TRP A 68 -23.44 1.44 13.31
CA TRP A 68 -23.70 2.12 14.57
C TRP A 68 -23.38 3.62 14.49
N ALA A 69 -22.31 3.98 13.79
CA ALA A 69 -21.92 5.37 13.56
C ALA A 69 -22.76 6.11 12.49
N GLY A 70 -23.73 5.42 11.85
CA GLY A 70 -24.54 5.98 10.77
C GLY A 70 -23.78 6.20 9.47
N LEU A 71 -22.65 5.53 9.27
CA LEU A 71 -21.82 5.63 8.07
C LEU A 71 -22.28 4.59 7.03
N ASP A 72 -23.01 5.05 6.04
CA ASP A 72 -23.57 4.21 4.98
C ASP A 72 -22.61 4.06 3.78
N TRP A 73 -22.81 2.98 3.03
CA TRP A 73 -22.15 2.71 1.75
C TRP A 73 -23.13 2.08 0.76
N VAL A 74 -22.76 2.01 -0.52
CA VAL A 74 -23.56 1.40 -1.57
C VAL A 74 -23.00 0.04 -1.99
N GLY A 75 -23.87 -0.89 -2.33
CA GLY A 75 -23.52 -2.24 -2.75
C GLY A 75 -23.02 -3.14 -1.62
N GLU A 76 -22.56 -4.33 -2.00
CA GLU A 76 -22.02 -5.30 -1.07
C GLU A 76 -20.56 -4.93 -0.69
N PRO A 77 -20.12 -5.23 0.54
CA PRO A 77 -18.73 -5.09 0.93
C PRO A 77 -17.81 -5.92 0.02
N THR A 78 -16.70 -5.34 -0.40
CA THR A 78 -15.65 -6.06 -1.11
C THR A 78 -14.67 -6.64 -0.09
N TYR A 79 -14.40 -7.94 -0.16
CA TYR A 79 -13.38 -8.61 0.65
C TYR A 79 -12.10 -8.79 -0.16
N GLN A 80 -10.95 -8.33 0.35
CA GLN A 80 -9.70 -8.41 -0.39
C GLN A 80 -9.22 -9.85 -0.61
N HIS A 81 -9.43 -10.74 0.35
CA HIS A 81 -9.03 -12.14 0.24
C HIS A 81 -9.72 -12.87 -0.93
N GLU A 82 -10.92 -12.46 -1.34
CA GLU A 82 -11.64 -13.01 -2.49
C GLU A 82 -11.10 -12.52 -3.85
N ARG A 83 -10.19 -11.55 -3.84
CA ARG A 83 -9.66 -10.89 -5.03
C ARG A 83 -8.21 -11.26 -5.35
N THR A 84 -7.69 -12.31 -4.76
CA THR A 84 -6.28 -12.73 -4.88
C THR A 84 -5.86 -12.94 -6.34
N ALA A 85 -6.74 -13.50 -7.18
CA ALA A 85 -6.45 -13.70 -8.61
C ALA A 85 -6.21 -12.34 -9.32
N ILE A 86 -7.05 -11.33 -9.07
CA ILE A 86 -6.91 -10.00 -9.67
C ILE A 86 -5.59 -9.34 -9.21
N TYR A 87 -5.22 -9.52 -7.94
CA TYR A 87 -3.95 -9.00 -7.43
C TYR A 87 -2.75 -9.73 -8.03
N GLN A 88 -2.86 -11.03 -8.30
CA GLN A 88 -1.80 -11.77 -8.99
C GLN A 88 -1.64 -11.29 -10.44
N GLU A 89 -2.72 -11.12 -11.19
CA GLU A 89 -2.68 -10.57 -12.55
C GLU A 89 -1.99 -9.19 -12.58
N ALA A 90 -2.32 -8.31 -11.62
CA ALA A 90 -1.68 -7.01 -11.51
C ALA A 90 -0.19 -7.12 -11.17
N LEU A 91 0.19 -8.07 -10.31
CA LEU A 91 1.58 -8.34 -9.97
C LEU A 91 2.35 -8.84 -11.17
N ASP A 92 1.81 -9.81 -11.93
CA ASP A 92 2.44 -10.37 -13.13
C ASP A 92 2.68 -9.26 -14.18
N ALA A 93 1.71 -8.35 -14.33
CA ALA A 93 1.87 -7.19 -15.20
C ALA A 93 3.01 -6.26 -14.74
N LEU A 94 3.14 -6.02 -13.42
CA LEU A 94 4.22 -5.21 -12.87
C LEU A 94 5.59 -5.91 -13.00
N GLU A 95 5.66 -7.22 -12.85
CA GLU A 95 6.89 -8.01 -13.00
C GLU A 95 7.44 -7.97 -14.44
N SER A 96 6.56 -7.76 -15.43
CA SER A 96 6.95 -7.60 -16.84
C SER A 96 7.60 -6.25 -17.15
N LEU A 97 7.43 -5.25 -16.28
CA LEU A 97 8.01 -3.93 -16.45
C LEU A 97 9.47 -3.89 -16.01
N GLN A 98 10.29 -3.12 -16.72
CA GLN A 98 11.72 -2.99 -16.47
C GLN A 98 12.09 -1.54 -16.16
N ASP A 99 13.15 -1.39 -15.37
CA ASP A 99 13.82 -0.12 -15.15
C ASP A 99 14.78 0.21 -16.32
N GLU A 100 15.45 1.37 -16.24
CA GLU A 100 16.40 1.85 -17.26
C GLU A 100 17.60 0.90 -17.46
N ASP A 101 17.90 0.08 -16.45
CA ASP A 101 18.99 -0.91 -16.46
C ASP A 101 18.51 -2.29 -16.98
N GLY A 102 17.26 -2.42 -17.40
CA GLY A 102 16.65 -3.68 -17.86
C GLY A 102 16.28 -4.66 -16.77
N ASN A 103 16.30 -4.25 -15.50
CA ASN A 103 15.85 -5.09 -14.39
C ASN A 103 14.34 -4.95 -14.20
N SER A 104 13.65 -6.05 -13.83
CA SER A 104 12.24 -5.97 -13.43
C SER A 104 12.03 -4.92 -12.35
N LEU A 105 10.95 -4.15 -12.42
CA LEU A 105 10.58 -3.22 -11.35
C LEU A 105 10.25 -3.95 -10.05
N ILE A 106 9.90 -5.22 -10.11
CA ILE A 106 9.57 -6.03 -8.93
C ILE A 106 10.78 -6.90 -8.56
N TYR A 107 11.07 -6.98 -7.26
CA TYR A 107 12.16 -7.81 -6.79
C TYR A 107 11.92 -8.39 -5.39
N PRO A 108 12.52 -9.56 -5.07
CA PRO A 108 12.41 -10.17 -3.76
C PRO A 108 13.24 -9.43 -2.72
N CYS A 109 12.64 -9.22 -1.54
CA CYS A 109 13.30 -8.61 -0.40
C CYS A 109 13.25 -9.57 0.81
N PHE A 110 14.40 -9.95 1.30
CA PHE A 110 14.59 -10.89 2.40
C PHE A 110 14.83 -10.19 3.76
N CYS A 111 14.80 -8.87 3.79
CA CYS A 111 15.00 -8.10 5.01
C CYS A 111 13.78 -8.20 5.92
N SER A 112 14.00 -8.49 7.19
CA SER A 112 13.00 -8.32 8.23
C SER A 112 12.82 -6.83 8.60
N ARG A 113 11.77 -6.52 9.36
CA ARG A 113 11.58 -5.16 9.89
C ARG A 113 12.72 -4.75 10.82
N SER A 114 13.28 -5.68 11.59
CA SER A 114 14.43 -5.45 12.46
C SER A 114 15.69 -5.12 11.66
N ASP A 115 15.94 -5.85 10.56
CA ASP A 115 17.10 -5.57 9.69
C ASP A 115 17.03 -4.16 9.09
N ILE A 116 15.83 -3.77 8.62
CA ILE A 116 15.63 -2.44 8.05
C ILE A 116 15.86 -1.36 9.10
N ARG A 117 15.37 -1.55 10.34
CA ARG A 117 15.58 -0.61 11.45
C ARG A 117 17.05 -0.51 11.87
N ALA A 118 17.78 -1.62 11.88
CA ALA A 118 19.18 -1.63 12.24
C ALA A 118 20.08 -0.90 11.23
N ILE A 119 19.69 -0.92 9.93
CA ILE A 119 20.46 -0.28 8.85
C ILE A 119 20.07 1.19 8.68
N ALA A 120 18.78 1.52 8.85
CA ALA A 120 18.31 2.89 8.81
C ALA A 120 18.80 3.58 10.10
N ALA A 121 19.84 4.39 10.00
CA ALA A 121 20.24 5.26 11.11
C ALA A 121 19.04 6.06 11.61
N PRO A 122 18.92 6.34 12.92
CA PRO A 122 17.82 7.14 13.44
C PRO A 122 17.79 8.47 12.72
N GLN A 123 16.87 8.63 11.79
CA GLN A 123 16.55 9.92 11.24
C GLN A 123 15.72 10.62 12.30
N GLU A 124 16.22 11.73 12.79
CA GLU A 124 15.49 12.61 13.69
C GLU A 124 14.24 13.12 12.97
N GLY A 125 13.05 12.72 13.42
CA GLY A 125 11.73 13.11 12.89
C GLY A 125 10.83 11.88 12.68
N ASP A 126 9.60 12.03 12.70
CA ASP A 126 8.39 11.27 12.30
C ASP A 126 8.29 9.73 12.39
N GLY A 127 9.29 9.01 12.82
CA GLY A 127 9.18 7.55 12.99
C GLY A 127 9.03 6.73 11.70
N PHE A 128 9.05 7.37 10.51
CA PHE A 128 9.03 6.66 9.23
C PHE A 128 10.43 6.19 8.86
N ILE A 129 10.57 4.88 8.69
CA ILE A 129 11.83 4.26 8.31
C ILE A 129 11.81 3.93 6.83
N ARG A 130 12.57 4.70 6.04
CA ARG A 130 12.76 4.43 4.63
C ARG A 130 13.56 3.15 4.42
N TYR A 131 13.17 2.33 3.46
CA TYR A 131 13.92 1.14 3.09
C TYR A 131 15.26 1.53 2.42
N PRO A 132 16.40 1.00 2.89
CA PRO A 132 17.74 1.41 2.43
C PRO A 132 18.16 0.80 1.09
N GLY A 133 17.31 0.00 0.44
CA GLY A 133 17.62 -0.61 -0.85
C GLY A 133 18.52 -1.86 -0.78
N THR A 134 18.70 -2.47 0.37
CA THR A 134 19.64 -3.58 0.59
C THR A 134 19.51 -4.69 -0.46
N CYS A 135 18.30 -5.26 -0.64
CA CYS A 135 18.09 -6.32 -1.63
C CYS A 135 18.05 -5.80 -3.06
N ARG A 136 17.67 -4.53 -3.28
CA ARG A 136 17.80 -3.90 -4.59
C ARG A 136 19.25 -3.83 -5.05
N ASN A 137 20.15 -3.48 -4.16
CA ASN A 137 21.57 -3.37 -4.46
C ASN A 137 22.23 -4.72 -4.80
N LEU A 138 21.73 -5.84 -4.28
CA LEU A 138 22.19 -7.17 -4.68
C LEU A 138 21.99 -7.44 -6.18
N ARG A 139 21.04 -6.78 -6.83
CA ARG A 139 20.76 -6.98 -8.27
C ARG A 139 21.79 -6.33 -9.19
N LYS A 140 22.67 -5.51 -8.65
CA LYS A 140 23.65 -4.72 -9.45
C LYS A 140 24.87 -5.50 -9.92
N ASN A 141 25.08 -6.72 -9.42
CA ASN A 141 26.22 -7.54 -9.81
C ASN A 141 25.91 -9.03 -9.76
N ALA A 142 26.73 -9.84 -10.42
CA ALA A 142 26.52 -11.27 -10.56
C ALA A 142 26.53 -12.02 -9.21
N GLU A 143 27.35 -11.61 -8.25
CA GLU A 143 27.42 -12.22 -6.93
C GLU A 143 26.11 -12.03 -6.15
N GLY A 144 25.58 -10.81 -6.16
CA GLY A 144 24.29 -10.51 -5.51
C GLY A 144 23.13 -11.24 -6.17
N LEU A 145 23.11 -11.36 -7.50
CA LEU A 145 22.11 -12.16 -8.21
C LEU A 145 22.19 -13.64 -7.80
N ALA A 146 23.38 -14.22 -7.73
CA ALA A 146 23.57 -15.60 -7.25
C ALA A 146 23.09 -15.78 -5.79
N GLN A 147 23.29 -14.78 -4.93
CA GLN A 147 22.76 -14.80 -3.56
C GLN A 147 21.23 -14.79 -3.53
N ILE A 148 20.57 -13.96 -4.37
CA ILE A 148 19.11 -13.93 -4.50
C ILE A 148 18.61 -15.30 -4.96
N GLU A 149 19.19 -15.85 -6.02
CA GLU A 149 18.80 -17.14 -6.57
C GLU A 149 18.92 -18.27 -5.54
N LYS A 150 20.06 -18.34 -4.83
CA LYS A 150 20.27 -19.33 -3.76
C LYS A 150 19.21 -19.23 -2.66
N ARG A 151 18.81 -18.02 -2.27
CA ARG A 151 17.76 -17.80 -1.24
C ARG A 151 16.39 -18.25 -1.75
N LEU A 152 16.07 -17.98 -3.01
CA LEU A 152 14.82 -18.44 -3.65
C LEU A 152 14.77 -19.96 -3.77
N GLN A 153 15.87 -20.61 -4.21
CA GLN A 153 15.99 -22.09 -4.27
C GLN A 153 15.82 -22.75 -2.89
N ASN A 154 16.26 -22.07 -1.83
CA ASN A 154 16.06 -22.52 -0.45
C ASN A 154 14.68 -22.17 0.13
N ASN A 155 13.73 -21.70 -0.70
CA ASN A 155 12.40 -21.27 -0.28
C ASN A 155 12.42 -20.27 0.89
N GLN A 156 13.46 -19.41 0.95
CA GLN A 156 13.54 -18.40 2.01
C GLN A 156 12.38 -17.41 1.86
N GLN A 157 11.65 -17.19 2.96
CA GLN A 157 10.52 -16.28 3.01
C GLN A 157 10.95 -14.87 2.60
N HIS A 158 10.20 -14.22 1.71
CA HIS A 158 10.53 -12.91 1.19
C HIS A 158 9.27 -12.11 0.85
N SER A 159 9.37 -10.80 0.94
CA SER A 159 8.38 -9.87 0.39
C SER A 159 8.76 -9.48 -1.04
N LEU A 160 7.80 -9.01 -1.82
CA LEU A 160 8.08 -8.36 -3.10
C LEU A 160 8.02 -6.84 -2.95
N ARG A 161 9.02 -6.17 -3.50
CA ARG A 161 9.07 -4.71 -3.53
C ARG A 161 9.02 -4.19 -4.96
N LEU A 162 8.41 -3.02 -5.09
CA LEU A 162 8.46 -2.19 -6.28
C LEU A 162 9.66 -1.24 -6.17
N ALA A 163 10.57 -1.31 -7.14
CA ALA A 163 11.67 -0.37 -7.29
C ALA A 163 11.13 0.98 -7.74
N VAL A 164 11.40 2.02 -6.97
CA VAL A 164 11.04 3.39 -7.37
C VAL A 164 12.15 4.02 -8.23
N PRO A 165 11.85 5.00 -9.08
CA PRO A 165 12.86 5.72 -9.88
C PRO A 165 13.98 6.29 -9.02
N SER A 166 15.16 6.53 -9.59
CA SER A 166 16.26 7.20 -8.88
C SER A 166 15.84 8.59 -8.39
N ALA A 167 16.42 9.07 -7.29
CA ALA A 167 16.05 10.36 -6.69
C ALA A 167 16.21 11.55 -7.64
N ASP A 168 17.12 11.45 -8.60
CA ASP A 168 17.40 12.51 -9.57
C ASP A 168 16.56 12.37 -10.86
N SER A 169 15.80 11.29 -10.99
CA SER A 169 14.87 11.09 -12.10
C SER A 169 13.65 12.01 -11.96
N PRO A 170 13.20 12.67 -13.02
CA PRO A 170 11.95 13.44 -13.01
C PRO A 170 10.74 12.63 -12.57
N GLN A 171 10.72 11.33 -12.88
CA GLN A 171 9.65 10.40 -12.50
C GLN A 171 9.58 10.11 -10.99
N ALA A 172 10.63 10.45 -10.24
CA ALA A 172 10.61 10.36 -8.78
C ALA A 172 9.78 11.45 -8.12
N ASN A 173 9.48 12.55 -8.80
CA ASN A 173 8.72 13.65 -8.25
C ASN A 173 7.23 13.48 -8.58
N VAL A 174 6.42 13.42 -7.53
CA VAL A 174 4.96 13.30 -7.60
C VAL A 174 4.34 14.53 -6.95
N SER A 175 3.46 15.20 -7.68
CA SER A 175 2.74 16.36 -7.17
C SER A 175 1.23 16.15 -7.31
N PHE A 176 0.48 16.60 -6.33
CA PHE A 176 -0.98 16.56 -6.34
C PHE A 176 -1.55 17.69 -5.48
N GLU A 177 -2.84 17.97 -5.66
CA GLU A 177 -3.59 18.91 -4.83
C GLU A 177 -4.32 18.14 -3.74
N ASP A 178 -3.97 18.38 -2.48
CA ASP A 178 -4.71 17.87 -1.33
C ASP A 178 -5.82 18.84 -0.95
N ALA A 179 -7.03 18.33 -0.74
CA ALA A 179 -8.21 19.16 -0.47
C ALA A 179 -8.14 19.95 0.86
N ILE A 180 -7.26 19.54 1.78
CA ILE A 180 -7.08 20.17 3.09
C ILE A 180 -5.75 20.94 3.15
N PHE A 181 -4.67 20.31 2.67
CA PHE A 181 -3.31 20.82 2.79
C PHE A 181 -2.82 21.57 1.54
N GLY A 182 -3.65 21.67 0.46
CA GLY A 182 -3.28 22.32 -0.79
C GLY A 182 -2.22 21.55 -1.59
N ALA A 183 -1.45 22.27 -2.39
CA ALA A 183 -0.43 21.67 -3.26
C ALA A 183 0.63 20.89 -2.46
N GLN A 184 0.79 19.61 -2.79
CA GLN A 184 1.77 18.70 -2.19
C GLN A 184 2.74 18.22 -3.26
N SER A 185 4.00 18.04 -2.88
CA SER A 185 5.03 17.50 -3.77
C SER A 185 5.98 16.62 -2.97
N PHE A 186 6.27 15.43 -3.49
CA PHE A 186 7.13 14.43 -2.86
C PHE A 186 8.11 13.87 -3.88
N ASN A 187 9.32 13.58 -3.43
CA ASN A 187 10.25 12.72 -4.16
C ASN A 187 10.11 11.30 -3.61
N ILE A 188 9.43 10.42 -4.35
CA ILE A 188 9.09 9.07 -3.87
C ILE A 188 10.30 8.23 -3.50
N ASN A 189 11.48 8.52 -4.05
CA ASN A 189 12.70 7.84 -3.66
C ASN A 189 13.24 8.33 -2.31
N ARG A 190 13.29 9.65 -2.10
CA ARG A 190 13.84 10.25 -0.88
C ARG A 190 12.88 10.10 0.29
N ASP A 191 11.58 10.25 0.01
CA ASP A 191 10.55 10.33 1.06
C ASP A 191 9.98 8.95 1.43
N LEU A 192 9.86 8.01 0.49
CA LEU A 192 9.24 6.70 0.71
C LEU A 192 10.21 5.53 0.49
N GLY A 193 11.03 5.58 -0.55
CA GLY A 193 11.85 4.44 -0.98
C GLY A 193 11.05 3.31 -1.61
N ASP A 194 11.69 2.16 -1.85
CA ASP A 194 11.05 1.00 -2.50
C ASP A 194 9.92 0.41 -1.64
N MET A 195 8.73 0.31 -2.21
CA MET A 195 7.50 -0.07 -1.51
C MET A 195 7.28 -1.58 -1.51
N VAL A 196 6.78 -2.12 -0.40
CA VAL A 196 6.32 -3.52 -0.34
C VAL A 196 4.96 -3.60 -1.02
N ILE A 197 4.84 -4.41 -2.07
CA ILE A 197 3.59 -4.68 -2.79
C ILE A 197 3.00 -6.05 -2.46
N ARG A 198 3.84 -7.03 -2.06
CA ARG A 198 3.40 -8.31 -1.52
C ARG A 198 4.23 -8.66 -0.29
N ARG A 199 3.56 -8.97 0.80
CA ARG A 199 4.21 -9.44 2.03
C ARG A 199 4.65 -10.90 1.90
N ALA A 200 5.63 -11.27 2.71
CA ALA A 200 6.12 -12.63 2.83
C ALA A 200 5.08 -13.56 3.47
#